data_53d33e53cefc773862fa9940d77d626f
#
_entry.id   53d33e53cefc773862fa9940d77d626f
#
_cell.length_a   1.000
_cell.length_b   1.000
_cell.length_c   1.000
_cell.angle_alpha   90.00
_cell.angle_beta   90.00
_cell.angle_gamma   90.00
#
_symmetry.space_group_name_H-M   'P 1'
#
loop_
_entity.id
_entity.type
_entity.pdbx_description
1 polymer ?
#
loop_
_entity_poly.entity_id
_entity_poly.type
_entity_poly.pdbx_seq_one_letter_code
_entity_poly.pdbx_strand_id
1 'polypeptide(L)'
;MKRIATLLLALLLAGTAATACAANFYLIEDSNTRELTREELWTWQYDALGYVFNEIFARHGYHFEPGGKYESYFMAQDWYSENEVYETNQEIYDHLMSNVEWKNERLCKEVRAEMRVLGTKNEGGKGLPAVWYEPEIDGAFSSFQEIYLKRDKKLRVYSGPDTAYFRGANGKAMASTNGKVYACGWEDGWLMVMYWTNGGSVRVGFTPSKDVGEQVNLPTLRFAYEDAEITARCTLTDDPVMTNQKLATLTKGMRVTFLSEFVNDTRWAYVETTVEGKPARGFVPADCVSYRETDE
;
A
#
# COMPACT_ATOMS: atom_id res chain seq x y z
N MET A 1 -18.47 50.70 45.47
CA MET A 1 -18.33 50.69 43.99
C MET A 1 -17.00 50.02 43.64
N LYS A 2 -17.00 48.72 43.47
CA LYS A 2 -15.80 47.96 43.04
C LYS A 2 -16.11 47.31 41.69
N ARG A 3 -15.39 47.75 40.66
CA ARG A 3 -15.49 47.19 39.32
C ARG A 3 -14.66 45.90 39.26
N ILE A 4 -15.34 44.78 39.03
CA ILE A 4 -14.72 43.50 38.80
C ILE A 4 -14.41 43.43 37.31
N ALA A 5 -13.15 43.44 36.94
CA ALA A 5 -12.67 43.22 35.58
C ALA A 5 -12.62 41.72 35.35
N THR A 6 -13.50 41.19 34.50
CA THR A 6 -13.48 39.81 34.08
C THR A 6 -12.46 39.68 32.96
N LEU A 7 -11.30 39.05 33.24
CA LEU A 7 -10.32 38.65 32.25
C LEU A 7 -10.86 37.43 31.51
N LEU A 8 -11.26 37.60 30.24
CA LEU A 8 -11.52 36.50 29.32
C LEU A 8 -10.14 35.98 28.84
N LEU A 9 -9.73 34.86 29.38
CA LEU A 9 -8.59 34.08 28.89
C LEU A 9 -9.06 33.30 27.65
N ALA A 10 -8.83 33.84 26.47
CA ALA A 10 -9.00 33.11 25.22
C ALA A 10 -7.87 32.08 25.11
N LEU A 11 -8.17 30.82 25.43
CA LEU A 11 -7.31 29.70 25.10
C LEU A 11 -7.35 29.53 23.57
N LEU A 12 -6.31 30.06 22.88
CA LEU A 12 -5.99 29.64 21.54
C LEU A 12 -5.47 28.20 21.64
N LEU A 13 -6.35 27.23 21.39
CA LEU A 13 -5.92 25.91 20.95
C LEU A 13 -5.35 26.08 19.54
N ALA A 14 -4.05 26.35 19.47
CA ALA A 14 -3.29 26.09 18.26
C ALA A 14 -3.28 24.57 18.11
N GLY A 15 -4.23 24.05 17.34
CA GLY A 15 -4.14 22.73 16.77
C GLY A 15 -2.87 22.72 15.94
N THR A 16 -1.78 22.21 16.51
CA THR A 16 -0.67 21.75 15.70
C THR A 16 -1.22 20.59 14.90
N ALA A 17 -1.60 20.85 13.63
CA ALA A 17 -1.63 19.80 12.65
C ALA A 17 -0.22 19.17 12.75
N ALA A 18 -0.12 18.03 13.36
CA ALA A 18 1.01 17.17 13.19
C ALA A 18 0.98 16.81 11.70
N THR A 19 1.68 17.61 10.89
CA THR A 19 2.17 17.09 9.63
C THR A 19 2.92 15.84 10.04
N ALA A 20 2.39 14.67 9.69
CA ALA A 20 3.17 13.45 9.71
C ALA A 20 4.36 13.74 8.79
N CYS A 21 5.45 14.21 9.38
CA CYS A 21 6.74 14.17 8.73
C CYS A 21 6.95 12.69 8.45
N ALA A 22 6.90 12.28 7.21
CA ALA A 22 7.52 11.05 6.79
C ALA A 22 8.89 11.05 7.49
N ALA A 23 9.15 10.07 8.35
CA ALA A 23 10.38 10.10 9.10
C ALA A 23 11.49 9.84 8.09
N ASN A 24 12.20 10.90 7.82
CA ASN A 24 13.26 11.00 6.85
C ASN A 24 14.51 10.31 7.43
N PHE A 25 14.54 9.00 7.39
CA PHE A 25 15.64 8.22 7.96
C PHE A 25 15.98 7.03 7.05
N TYR A 26 17.19 6.58 7.16
CA TYR A 26 17.63 5.33 6.57
C TYR A 26 17.27 4.15 7.47
N LEU A 27 16.91 3.02 6.87
CA LEU A 27 16.61 1.78 7.61
C LEU A 27 17.86 1.27 8.36
N ILE A 28 19.03 1.36 7.69
CA ILE A 28 20.34 1.17 8.33
C ILE A 28 21.24 2.33 7.91
N GLU A 29 21.36 3.31 8.78
CA GLU A 29 21.97 4.62 8.52
C GLU A 29 23.37 4.54 7.88
N ASP A 30 24.19 3.60 8.34
CA ASP A 30 25.60 3.46 7.97
C ASP A 30 25.88 2.27 7.02
N SER A 31 24.85 1.74 6.37
CA SER A 31 24.98 0.61 5.44
C SER A 31 25.85 0.89 4.20
N ASN A 32 26.12 2.17 3.90
CA ASN A 32 27.02 2.59 2.82
C ASN A 32 28.50 2.73 3.25
N THR A 33 28.79 2.72 4.55
CA THR A 33 30.13 3.00 5.10
C THR A 33 30.73 1.85 5.87
N ARG A 34 29.95 0.89 6.35
CA ARG A 34 30.42 -0.32 7.05
C ARG A 34 29.81 -1.60 6.48
N GLU A 35 30.51 -2.70 6.71
CA GLU A 35 29.95 -4.03 6.42
C GLU A 35 28.90 -4.39 7.48
N LEU A 36 27.74 -4.84 7.00
CA LEU A 36 26.66 -5.37 7.84
C LEU A 36 27.00 -6.78 8.29
N THR A 37 26.37 -7.22 9.37
CA THR A 37 26.54 -8.60 9.84
C THR A 37 25.27 -9.42 9.58
N ARG A 38 25.45 -10.74 9.45
CA ARG A 38 24.33 -11.69 9.28
C ARG A 38 23.37 -11.62 10.46
N GLU A 39 23.90 -11.54 11.67
CA GLU A 39 23.12 -11.43 12.90
C GLU A 39 22.25 -10.18 12.91
N GLU A 40 22.80 -9.05 12.44
CA GLU A 40 22.08 -7.79 12.32
C GLU A 40 20.94 -7.91 11.31
N LEU A 41 21.18 -8.50 10.14
CA LEU A 41 20.15 -8.69 9.12
C LEU A 41 19.08 -9.68 9.57
N TRP A 42 19.40 -10.71 10.35
CA TRP A 42 18.45 -11.62 10.95
C TRP A 42 17.56 -10.96 12.02
N THR A 43 17.85 -9.74 12.47
CA THR A 43 16.91 -8.98 13.33
C THR A 43 15.73 -8.40 12.57
N TRP A 44 15.74 -8.41 11.24
CA TRP A 44 14.68 -7.85 10.40
C TRP A 44 13.67 -8.92 9.97
N GLN A 45 12.43 -8.48 9.75
CA GLN A 45 11.44 -9.30 9.06
C GLN A 45 11.83 -9.48 7.59
N TYR A 46 11.47 -10.62 7.00
CA TYR A 46 11.79 -10.95 5.61
C TYR A 46 11.39 -9.84 4.62
N ASP A 47 10.17 -9.32 4.76
CA ASP A 47 9.66 -8.29 3.86
C ASP A 47 10.37 -6.95 4.08
N ALA A 48 10.61 -6.56 5.34
CA ALA A 48 11.36 -5.34 5.67
C ALA A 48 12.82 -5.41 5.21
N LEU A 49 13.43 -6.60 5.27
CA LEU A 49 14.79 -6.80 4.77
C LEU A 49 14.91 -6.57 3.26
N GLY A 50 13.82 -6.75 2.50
CA GLY A 50 13.75 -6.35 1.10
C GLY A 50 13.92 -4.84 0.89
N TYR A 51 13.38 -4.02 1.77
CA TYR A 51 13.57 -2.57 1.73
C TYR A 51 14.98 -2.17 2.19
N VAL A 52 15.54 -2.83 3.21
CA VAL A 52 16.94 -2.64 3.61
C VAL A 52 17.89 -2.91 2.43
N PHE A 53 17.64 -3.99 1.71
CA PHE A 53 18.39 -4.33 0.50
C PHE A 53 18.28 -3.23 -0.57
N ASN A 54 17.07 -2.78 -0.86
CA ASN A 54 16.82 -1.78 -1.91
C ASN A 54 17.26 -0.36 -1.48
N GLU A 55 17.35 -0.07 -0.18
CA GLU A 55 17.89 1.20 0.30
C GLU A 55 19.34 1.44 -0.16
N ILE A 56 20.14 0.37 -0.25
CA ILE A 56 21.52 0.45 -0.74
C ILE A 56 21.55 1.08 -2.13
N PHE A 57 20.66 0.67 -3.00
CA PHE A 57 20.54 1.21 -4.36
C PHE A 57 19.84 2.57 -4.40
N ALA A 58 18.81 2.75 -3.59
CA ALA A 58 18.06 4.00 -3.51
C ALA A 58 18.94 5.20 -3.15
N ARG A 59 19.98 4.99 -2.32
CA ARG A 59 20.97 6.03 -1.96
C ARG A 59 21.70 6.61 -3.17
N HIS A 60 21.73 5.88 -4.28
CA HIS A 60 22.37 6.29 -5.54
C HIS A 60 21.35 6.74 -6.59
N GLY A 61 20.08 6.82 -6.21
CA GLY A 61 19.02 7.23 -7.12
C GLY A 61 18.64 6.15 -8.13
N TYR A 62 18.67 4.89 -7.72
CA TYR A 62 18.24 3.74 -8.52
C TYR A 62 16.83 3.93 -9.06
N HIS A 63 16.65 3.72 -10.37
CA HIS A 63 15.36 3.81 -11.04
C HIS A 63 14.56 2.54 -10.75
N PHE A 64 13.68 2.61 -9.76
CA PHE A 64 12.79 1.51 -9.43
C PHE A 64 11.70 1.34 -10.48
N GLU A 65 11.13 0.15 -10.54
CA GLU A 65 10.01 -0.13 -11.45
C GLU A 65 8.83 0.79 -11.12
N PRO A 66 8.33 1.54 -12.13
CA PRO A 66 7.21 2.46 -11.93
C PRO A 66 5.96 1.75 -11.40
N GLY A 67 5.46 2.20 -10.24
CA GLY A 67 4.32 1.62 -9.54
C GLY A 67 4.66 0.46 -8.62
N GLY A 68 5.93 0.06 -8.57
CA GLY A 68 6.41 -0.98 -7.66
C GLY A 68 6.41 -0.53 -6.19
N LYS A 69 6.38 -1.51 -5.28
CA LYS A 69 6.37 -1.25 -3.82
C LYS A 69 7.61 -0.47 -3.35
N TYR A 70 8.76 -0.71 -3.97
CA TYR A 70 10.00 -0.03 -3.60
C TYR A 70 10.04 1.42 -4.12
N GLU A 71 9.60 1.66 -5.36
CA GLU A 71 9.46 3.02 -5.87
C GLU A 71 8.57 3.85 -4.95
N SER A 72 7.37 3.36 -4.65
CA SER A 72 6.42 4.07 -3.78
C SER A 72 7.02 4.40 -2.42
N TYR A 73 7.85 3.49 -1.88
CA TYR A 73 8.55 3.72 -0.62
C TYR A 73 9.60 4.79 -0.73
N PHE A 74 10.51 4.64 -1.64
CA PHE A 74 11.65 5.54 -1.70
C PHE A 74 11.25 6.92 -2.21
N MET A 75 10.29 7.03 -3.13
CA MET A 75 9.71 8.31 -3.56
C MET A 75 9.04 9.11 -2.43
N ALA A 76 8.63 8.45 -1.36
CA ALA A 76 8.10 9.10 -0.17
C ALA A 76 9.18 9.61 0.80
N GLN A 77 10.47 9.30 0.55
CA GLN A 77 11.59 9.76 1.38
C GLN A 77 12.16 11.05 0.81
N ASP A 78 12.35 12.08 1.63
CA ASP A 78 12.89 13.38 1.18
C ASP A 78 14.32 13.30 0.66
N TRP A 79 15.07 12.25 1.04
CA TRP A 79 16.44 12.05 0.63
C TRP A 79 16.59 11.31 -0.69
N TYR A 80 15.52 10.71 -1.22
CA TYR A 80 15.57 9.96 -2.46
C TYR A 80 15.12 10.80 -3.65
N SER A 81 15.89 10.72 -4.72
CA SER A 81 15.50 11.15 -6.06
C SER A 81 16.15 10.23 -7.07
N GLU A 82 15.49 9.96 -8.18
CA GLU A 82 16.09 9.21 -9.29
C GLU A 82 17.34 9.93 -9.82
N ASN A 83 18.32 9.14 -10.23
CA ASN A 83 19.58 9.65 -10.73
C ASN A 83 19.37 10.29 -12.12
N GLU A 84 19.69 11.58 -12.24
CA GLU A 84 19.54 12.34 -13.49
C GLU A 84 20.77 12.24 -14.41
N VAL A 85 21.89 11.68 -13.92
CA VAL A 85 23.15 11.61 -14.66
C VAL A 85 23.28 10.28 -15.42
N TYR A 86 22.87 9.19 -14.79
CA TYR A 86 22.92 7.85 -15.35
C TYR A 86 21.51 7.40 -15.74
N GLU A 87 21.33 7.08 -17.04
CA GLU A 87 20.02 6.72 -17.58
C GLU A 87 19.62 5.27 -17.25
N THR A 88 20.61 4.43 -16.92
CA THR A 88 20.38 3.02 -16.62
C THR A 88 20.87 2.63 -15.25
N ASN A 89 20.17 1.68 -14.62
CA ASN A 89 20.59 1.11 -13.35
C ASN A 89 21.96 0.42 -13.42
N GLN A 90 22.35 -0.10 -14.58
CA GLN A 90 23.67 -0.69 -14.78
C GLN A 90 24.77 0.35 -14.64
N GLU A 91 24.58 1.55 -15.19
CA GLU A 91 25.54 2.65 -15.03
C GLU A 91 25.66 3.12 -13.58
N ILE A 92 24.53 3.16 -12.85
CA ILE A 92 24.50 3.44 -11.41
C ILE A 92 25.35 2.41 -10.66
N TYR A 93 25.17 1.14 -10.94
CA TYR A 93 25.96 0.06 -10.33
C TYR A 93 27.46 0.20 -10.61
N ASP A 94 27.82 0.43 -11.86
CA ASP A 94 29.22 0.43 -12.31
C ASP A 94 30.00 1.65 -11.77
N HIS A 95 29.30 2.76 -11.55
CA HIS A 95 29.97 4.04 -11.23
C HIS A 95 29.80 4.50 -9.77
N LEU A 96 28.73 4.12 -9.11
CA LEU A 96 28.39 4.69 -7.80
C LEU A 96 28.49 3.70 -6.63
N MET A 97 28.29 2.41 -6.87
CA MET A 97 28.33 1.39 -5.83
C MET A 97 29.73 1.15 -5.28
N SER A 98 29.90 1.30 -3.98
CA SER A 98 31.14 0.99 -3.29
C SER A 98 31.32 -0.51 -3.04
N ASN A 99 32.55 -0.93 -2.74
CA ASN A 99 32.81 -2.32 -2.36
C ASN A 99 32.05 -2.75 -1.06
N VAL A 100 31.81 -1.83 -0.15
CA VAL A 100 31.06 -2.10 1.08
C VAL A 100 29.60 -2.35 0.75
N GLU A 101 29.02 -1.53 -0.09
CA GLU A 101 27.62 -1.66 -0.52
C GLU A 101 27.40 -2.96 -1.29
N TRP A 102 28.31 -3.34 -2.20
CA TRP A 102 28.26 -4.63 -2.86
C TRP A 102 28.32 -5.83 -1.92
N LYS A 103 29.10 -5.75 -0.85
CA LYS A 103 29.14 -6.81 0.18
C LYS A 103 27.84 -6.87 0.95
N ASN A 104 27.29 -5.72 1.32
CA ASN A 104 26.05 -5.61 2.06
C ASN A 104 24.86 -6.09 1.22
N GLU A 105 24.81 -5.71 -0.04
CA GLU A 105 23.82 -6.19 -1.01
C GLU A 105 23.81 -7.72 -1.08
N ARG A 106 24.99 -8.32 -1.30
CA ARG A 106 25.13 -9.77 -1.36
C ARG A 106 24.69 -10.45 -0.07
N LEU A 107 25.11 -9.91 1.08
CA LEU A 107 24.73 -10.46 2.37
C LEU A 107 23.22 -10.39 2.62
N CYS A 108 22.56 -9.28 2.23
CA CYS A 108 21.11 -9.18 2.31
C CYS A 108 20.41 -10.26 1.46
N LYS A 109 20.86 -10.49 0.23
CA LYS A 109 20.34 -11.55 -0.64
C LYS A 109 20.51 -12.93 -0.01
N GLU A 110 21.68 -13.22 0.55
CA GLU A 110 21.97 -14.50 1.21
C GLU A 110 21.03 -14.73 2.40
N VAL A 111 20.89 -13.74 3.30
CA VAL A 111 20.02 -13.88 4.48
C VAL A 111 18.55 -14.04 4.07
N ARG A 112 18.08 -13.30 3.07
CA ARG A 112 16.71 -13.46 2.55
C ARG A 112 16.51 -14.86 1.93
N ALA A 113 17.50 -15.36 1.19
CA ALA A 113 17.44 -16.71 0.62
C ALA A 113 17.38 -17.77 1.72
N GLU A 114 18.13 -17.63 2.81
CA GLU A 114 18.07 -18.50 3.98
C GLU A 114 16.70 -18.49 4.66
N MET A 115 16.14 -17.30 4.90
CA MET A 115 14.80 -17.15 5.46
C MET A 115 13.75 -17.86 4.60
N ARG A 116 13.86 -17.75 3.27
CA ARG A 116 12.98 -18.43 2.30
C ARG A 116 13.12 -19.94 2.40
N VAL A 117 14.34 -20.47 2.44
CA VAL A 117 14.60 -21.92 2.56
C VAL A 117 14.06 -22.46 3.88
N LEU A 118 14.19 -21.71 4.97
CA LEU A 118 13.67 -22.07 6.29
C LEU A 118 12.15 -21.86 6.42
N GLY A 119 11.52 -21.24 5.44
CA GLY A 119 10.08 -20.91 5.47
C GLY A 119 9.69 -19.93 6.58
N THR A 120 10.65 -19.10 7.04
CA THR A 120 10.38 -18.11 8.09
C THR A 120 10.30 -16.70 7.53
N LYS A 121 9.30 -15.96 7.99
CA LYS A 121 9.21 -14.50 7.74
C LYS A 121 9.81 -13.66 8.88
N ASN A 122 10.31 -14.33 9.93
CA ASN A 122 10.84 -13.71 11.14
C ASN A 122 9.89 -12.62 11.70
N GLU A 123 8.64 -12.98 11.92
CA GLU A 123 7.56 -12.04 12.31
C GLU A 123 7.85 -11.28 13.62
N GLY A 124 8.70 -11.80 14.51
CA GLY A 124 9.19 -11.13 15.70
C GLY A 124 10.33 -10.12 15.46
N GLY A 125 10.84 -10.03 14.24
CA GLY A 125 11.91 -9.12 13.86
C GLY A 125 11.45 -7.69 13.63
N LYS A 126 12.41 -6.82 13.32
CA LYS A 126 12.15 -5.42 12.97
C LYS A 126 11.34 -5.37 11.67
N GLY A 127 10.17 -4.78 11.72
CA GLY A 127 9.38 -4.41 10.55
C GLY A 127 9.84 -3.08 9.97
N LEU A 128 9.18 -2.67 8.88
CA LEU A 128 9.28 -1.30 8.44
C LEU A 128 8.74 -0.37 9.54
N PRO A 129 9.33 0.81 9.70
CA PRO A 129 8.87 1.76 10.71
C PRO A 129 7.40 2.11 10.53
N ALA A 130 6.67 2.20 11.62
CA ALA A 130 5.23 2.47 11.65
C ALA A 130 4.79 3.78 10.96
N VAL A 131 5.71 4.69 10.67
CA VAL A 131 5.51 5.95 9.92
C VAL A 131 5.01 5.70 8.49
N TRP A 132 5.14 4.49 8.01
CA TRP A 132 4.62 4.01 6.72
C TRP A 132 3.13 3.85 6.67
N TYR A 133 2.54 3.62 7.81
CA TYR A 133 1.12 3.47 7.92
C TYR A 133 0.56 4.84 8.26
N GLU A 134 -0.06 5.50 7.27
CA GLU A 134 -0.87 6.68 7.58
C GLU A 134 -1.86 6.34 8.69
N PRO A 135 -2.25 7.32 9.51
CA PRO A 135 -3.15 7.06 10.64
C PRO A 135 -4.41 6.34 10.19
N GLU A 136 -4.80 5.31 10.92
CA GLU A 136 -6.03 4.56 10.69
C GLU A 136 -7.23 5.50 10.62
N ILE A 137 -8.10 5.26 9.64
CA ILE A 137 -9.36 5.97 9.52
C ILE A 137 -10.47 5.05 10.03
N ASP A 138 -10.93 5.28 11.25
CA ASP A 138 -12.05 4.55 11.88
C ASP A 138 -11.90 3.01 11.81
N GLY A 139 -10.69 2.46 11.99
CA GLY A 139 -10.40 1.03 11.89
C GLY A 139 -10.45 0.45 10.46
N ALA A 140 -10.52 1.33 9.48
CA ALA A 140 -10.39 0.99 8.06
C ALA A 140 -8.92 1.03 7.62
N PHE A 141 -8.66 0.82 6.33
CA PHE A 141 -7.31 0.93 5.79
C PHE A 141 -6.79 2.37 5.88
N SER A 142 -5.58 2.54 6.35
CA SER A 142 -4.93 3.84 6.55
C SER A 142 -4.83 4.70 5.30
N SER A 143 -4.73 4.07 4.12
CA SER A 143 -4.68 4.77 2.82
C SER A 143 -6.02 5.36 2.37
N PHE A 144 -7.14 5.03 3.02
CA PHE A 144 -8.44 5.58 2.68
C PHE A 144 -8.78 6.77 3.58
N GLN A 145 -9.04 7.92 2.99
CA GLN A 145 -9.47 9.13 3.68
C GLN A 145 -10.89 9.53 3.31
N GLU A 146 -11.63 10.09 4.26
CA GLU A 146 -13.00 10.57 4.01
C GLU A 146 -12.99 11.69 2.99
N ILE A 147 -13.83 11.57 1.97
CA ILE A 147 -14.03 12.59 0.95
C ILE A 147 -15.45 13.16 1.02
N TYR A 148 -15.55 14.45 0.76
CA TYR A 148 -16.82 15.17 0.83
C TYR A 148 -17.32 15.46 -0.59
N LEU A 149 -18.32 14.72 -1.01
CA LEU A 149 -18.93 14.86 -2.33
C LEU A 149 -20.30 15.55 -2.21
N LYS A 150 -20.73 16.18 -3.29
CA LYS A 150 -22.07 16.73 -3.39
C LYS A 150 -23.11 15.66 -3.08
N ARG A 151 -24.04 15.96 -2.18
CA ARG A 151 -25.08 15.03 -1.73
C ARG A 151 -26.03 14.62 -2.85
N ASP A 152 -26.83 13.59 -2.57
CA ASP A 152 -27.87 13.04 -3.46
C ASP A 152 -27.37 12.42 -4.76
N LYS A 153 -26.09 12.05 -4.80
CA LYS A 153 -25.53 11.28 -5.93
C LYS A 153 -25.48 9.78 -5.66
N LYS A 154 -25.46 9.02 -6.72
CA LYS A 154 -25.24 7.57 -6.74
C LYS A 154 -24.02 7.27 -7.61
N LEU A 155 -22.94 6.85 -6.99
CA LEU A 155 -21.71 6.47 -7.65
C LEU A 155 -21.82 5.01 -8.06
N ARG A 156 -21.69 4.69 -9.35
CA ARG A 156 -21.61 3.29 -9.79
C ARG A 156 -20.30 2.71 -9.36
N VAL A 157 -20.31 1.55 -8.68
CA VAL A 157 -19.09 0.91 -8.19
C VAL A 157 -18.86 -0.41 -8.89
N TYR A 158 -17.64 -0.59 -9.38
CA TYR A 158 -17.12 -1.80 -10.02
C TYR A 158 -15.94 -2.31 -9.21
N SER A 159 -15.59 -3.58 -9.36
CA SER A 159 -14.45 -4.15 -8.63
C SER A 159 -13.08 -3.72 -9.16
N GLY A 160 -13.01 -3.05 -10.30
CA GLY A 160 -11.80 -2.55 -10.92
C GLY A 160 -12.07 -1.33 -11.80
N PRO A 161 -11.04 -0.72 -12.41
CA PRO A 161 -11.10 0.59 -13.06
C PRO A 161 -11.61 0.54 -14.51
N ASP A 162 -12.62 -0.26 -14.78
CA ASP A 162 -13.33 -0.30 -16.08
C ASP A 162 -14.75 -0.85 -15.90
N THR A 163 -15.64 -0.55 -16.83
CA THR A 163 -17.03 -1.05 -16.86
C THR A 163 -17.13 -2.55 -17.19
N ALA A 164 -16.09 -3.16 -17.74
CA ALA A 164 -15.98 -4.60 -17.97
C ALA A 164 -15.80 -5.39 -16.68
N TYR A 165 -15.30 -4.76 -15.62
CA TYR A 165 -15.09 -5.42 -14.34
C TYR A 165 -16.39 -5.88 -13.69
N PHE A 166 -16.27 -6.89 -12.85
CA PHE A 166 -17.36 -7.41 -12.03
C PHE A 166 -17.99 -6.27 -11.23
N ARG A 167 -19.32 -6.30 -11.16
CA ARG A 167 -20.09 -5.33 -10.40
C ARG A 167 -21.04 -6.05 -9.48
N GLY A 168 -20.82 -5.94 -8.19
CA GLY A 168 -21.64 -6.55 -7.15
C GLY A 168 -23.12 -6.15 -7.19
N ALA A 169 -23.91 -6.68 -6.26
CA ALA A 169 -25.35 -6.44 -6.17
C ALA A 169 -26.09 -6.74 -7.49
N ASN A 170 -25.78 -7.89 -8.13
CA ASN A 170 -26.33 -8.30 -9.43
C ASN A 170 -26.17 -7.19 -10.50
N GLY A 171 -25.00 -6.62 -10.59
CA GLY A 171 -24.68 -5.54 -11.54
C GLY A 171 -25.19 -4.14 -11.13
N LYS A 172 -25.64 -3.95 -9.88
CA LYS A 172 -26.28 -2.70 -9.43
C LYS A 172 -25.54 -2.02 -8.28
N ALA A 173 -24.34 -2.48 -7.92
CA ALA A 173 -23.58 -1.88 -6.83
C ALA A 173 -23.41 -0.37 -7.01
N MET A 174 -23.74 0.39 -5.96
CA MET A 174 -23.64 1.85 -5.94
C MET A 174 -23.29 2.35 -4.52
N ALA A 175 -22.42 3.34 -4.44
CA ALA A 175 -22.21 4.12 -3.23
C ALA A 175 -23.14 5.35 -3.23
N SER A 176 -23.67 5.70 -2.07
CA SER A 176 -24.47 6.91 -1.90
C SER A 176 -23.63 8.01 -1.25
N THR A 177 -23.61 9.20 -1.84
CA THR A 177 -22.93 10.36 -1.28
C THR A 177 -23.65 10.98 -0.07
N ASN A 178 -24.79 10.43 0.33
CA ASN A 178 -25.47 10.80 1.57
C ASN A 178 -24.90 10.08 2.80
N GLY A 179 -24.15 9.00 2.57
CA GLY A 179 -23.34 8.33 3.57
C GLY A 179 -21.88 8.78 3.49
N LYS A 180 -21.05 8.25 4.37
CA LYS A 180 -19.61 8.46 4.32
C LYS A 180 -19.03 7.70 3.12
N VAL A 181 -18.17 8.35 2.38
CA VAL A 181 -17.38 7.77 1.30
C VAL A 181 -15.91 8.09 1.61
N TYR A 182 -15.10 7.06 1.57
CA TYR A 182 -13.65 7.18 1.69
C TYR A 182 -13.02 6.86 0.34
N ALA A 183 -11.86 7.42 0.05
CA ALA A 183 -11.12 7.13 -1.16
C ALA A 183 -9.62 7.15 -0.91
N CYS A 184 -8.86 6.35 -1.66
CA CYS A 184 -7.41 6.30 -1.53
C CYS A 184 -6.66 6.87 -2.74
N GLY A 185 -7.25 6.92 -3.92
CA GLY A 185 -6.58 7.49 -5.09
C GLY A 185 -7.24 7.14 -6.42
N TRP A 186 -6.61 7.59 -7.50
CA TRP A 186 -7.08 7.46 -8.88
C TRP A 186 -6.26 6.44 -9.66
N GLU A 187 -6.93 5.63 -10.48
CA GLU A 187 -6.32 4.77 -11.49
C GLU A 187 -7.09 4.95 -12.80
N ASP A 188 -6.42 5.39 -13.86
CA ASP A 188 -6.99 5.57 -15.21
C ASP A 188 -8.33 6.32 -15.27
N GLY A 189 -8.47 7.36 -14.42
CA GLY A 189 -9.70 8.15 -14.32
C GLY A 189 -10.82 7.50 -13.51
N TRP A 190 -10.49 6.47 -12.73
CA TRP A 190 -11.37 5.80 -11.78
C TRP A 190 -10.89 6.03 -10.35
N LEU A 191 -11.80 6.42 -9.47
CA LEU A 191 -11.52 6.64 -8.07
C LEU A 191 -11.76 5.36 -7.28
N MET A 192 -10.74 4.87 -6.57
CA MET A 192 -10.90 3.77 -5.64
C MET A 192 -11.59 4.27 -4.37
N VAL A 193 -12.75 3.71 -4.07
CA VAL A 193 -13.62 4.15 -2.97
C VAL A 193 -13.94 3.03 -2.01
N MET A 194 -14.13 3.38 -0.75
CA MET A 194 -14.67 2.53 0.30
C MET A 194 -15.94 3.18 0.86
N TYR A 195 -17.00 2.41 1.02
CA TYR A 195 -18.30 2.92 1.44
C TYR A 195 -19.11 1.89 2.22
N TRP A 196 -20.06 2.34 3.00
CA TRP A 196 -20.99 1.49 3.73
C TRP A 196 -22.26 1.27 2.93
N THR A 197 -22.72 0.02 2.93
CA THR A 197 -24.03 -0.35 2.39
C THR A 197 -25.13 -0.09 3.43
N ASN A 198 -26.38 -0.05 2.99
CA ASN A 198 -27.52 0.04 3.92
C ASN A 198 -27.62 -1.15 4.89
N GLY A 199 -27.02 -2.28 4.54
CA GLY A 199 -26.91 -3.48 5.40
C GLY A 199 -25.77 -3.45 6.42
N GLY A 200 -25.02 -2.34 6.49
CA GLY A 200 -23.91 -2.17 7.41
C GLY A 200 -22.59 -2.81 7.00
N SER A 201 -22.53 -3.43 5.80
CA SER A 201 -21.27 -3.96 5.28
C SER A 201 -20.44 -2.86 4.63
N VAL A 202 -19.12 -2.99 4.72
CA VAL A 202 -18.16 -2.14 4.00
C VAL A 202 -17.89 -2.75 2.62
N ARG A 203 -17.74 -1.93 1.61
CA ARG A 203 -17.38 -2.35 0.26
C ARG A 203 -16.29 -1.45 -0.31
N VAL A 204 -15.35 -2.06 -1.01
CA VAL A 204 -14.30 -1.37 -1.75
C VAL A 204 -14.48 -1.62 -3.24
N GLY A 205 -14.20 -0.61 -4.07
CA GLY A 205 -14.24 -0.72 -5.52
C GLY A 205 -13.96 0.62 -6.20
N PHE A 206 -14.22 0.69 -7.48
CA PHE A 206 -13.88 1.83 -8.32
C PHE A 206 -15.12 2.51 -8.88
N THR A 207 -15.11 3.84 -8.90
CA THR A 207 -16.14 4.66 -9.51
C THR A 207 -15.53 5.56 -10.57
N PRO A 208 -16.15 5.71 -11.76
CA PRO A 208 -15.59 6.55 -12.80
C PRO A 208 -15.68 8.04 -12.43
N SER A 209 -14.70 8.82 -12.83
CA SER A 209 -14.63 10.27 -12.58
C SER A 209 -15.89 11.04 -12.97
N LYS A 210 -16.56 10.63 -14.06
CA LYS A 210 -17.83 11.22 -14.51
C LYS A 210 -18.98 11.08 -13.50
N ASP A 211 -18.97 10.03 -12.67
CA ASP A 211 -19.99 9.84 -11.62
C ASP A 211 -19.64 10.68 -10.38
N VAL A 212 -18.36 10.84 -10.09
CA VAL A 212 -17.86 11.74 -9.03
C VAL A 212 -18.24 13.19 -9.34
N GLY A 213 -17.98 13.64 -10.58
CA GLY A 213 -18.44 14.90 -11.13
C GLY A 213 -17.87 16.16 -10.45
N GLU A 214 -16.83 16.02 -9.66
CA GLU A 214 -16.09 17.09 -8.98
C GLU A 214 -14.62 16.65 -8.79
N GLN A 215 -13.76 17.62 -8.56
CA GLN A 215 -12.35 17.34 -8.37
C GLN A 215 -12.10 16.82 -6.96
N VAL A 216 -11.51 15.64 -6.87
CA VAL A 216 -11.00 15.05 -5.63
C VAL A 216 -9.49 15.01 -5.74
N ASN A 217 -8.81 15.74 -4.87
CA ASN A 217 -7.34 15.83 -4.87
C ASN A 217 -6.74 14.65 -4.10
N LEU A 218 -6.51 13.55 -4.81
CA LEU A 218 -5.92 12.32 -4.30
C LEU A 218 -4.84 11.83 -5.27
N PRO A 219 -3.86 11.05 -4.77
CA PRO A 219 -2.76 10.55 -5.59
C PRO A 219 -3.24 9.62 -6.71
N THR A 220 -2.39 9.42 -7.71
CA THR A 220 -2.54 8.34 -8.67
C THR A 220 -2.10 7.04 -8.01
N LEU A 221 -2.97 6.04 -8.04
CA LEU A 221 -2.65 4.69 -7.57
C LEU A 221 -1.74 4.00 -8.58
N ARG A 222 -0.76 3.32 -8.05
CA ARG A 222 0.16 2.47 -8.80
C ARG A 222 0.17 1.09 -8.16
N PHE A 223 -0.21 0.08 -8.93
CA PHE A 223 -0.25 -1.30 -8.49
C PHE A 223 0.90 -2.10 -9.10
N ALA A 224 1.33 -3.16 -8.42
CA ALA A 224 2.48 -3.97 -8.81
C ALA A 224 2.25 -4.81 -10.08
N TYR A 225 1.01 -5.26 -10.32
CA TYR A 225 0.65 -6.14 -11.46
C TYR A 225 1.53 -7.38 -11.61
N GLU A 226 1.90 -8.01 -10.50
CA GLU A 226 2.77 -9.19 -10.47
C GLU A 226 2.00 -10.50 -10.61
N ASP A 227 2.58 -11.47 -11.31
CA ASP A 227 2.06 -12.84 -11.35
C ASP A 227 2.13 -13.47 -9.96
N ALA A 228 1.00 -13.99 -9.49
CA ALA A 228 0.88 -14.62 -8.19
C ALA A 228 0.05 -15.90 -8.23
N GLU A 229 0.19 -16.73 -7.20
CA GLU A 229 -0.54 -17.98 -7.04
C GLU A 229 -1.19 -18.06 -5.67
N ILE A 230 -2.39 -18.59 -5.61
CA ILE A 230 -3.09 -18.88 -4.36
C ILE A 230 -2.49 -20.15 -3.73
N THR A 231 -1.95 -20.02 -2.53
CA THR A 231 -1.25 -21.10 -1.81
C THR A 231 -2.19 -21.98 -0.97
N ALA A 232 -3.33 -21.41 -0.54
CA ALA A 232 -4.35 -22.08 0.24
C ALA A 232 -5.75 -21.64 -0.17
N ARG A 233 -6.76 -22.46 0.14
CA ARG A 233 -8.16 -22.07 -0.12
C ARG A 233 -8.53 -20.84 0.71
N CYS A 234 -9.00 -19.79 0.07
CA CYS A 234 -9.39 -18.53 0.70
C CYS A 234 -10.64 -17.91 0.06
N THR A 235 -11.15 -16.88 0.69
CA THR A 235 -12.28 -16.09 0.18
C THR A 235 -11.76 -14.80 -0.43
N LEU A 236 -12.12 -14.54 -1.68
CA LEU A 236 -12.00 -13.22 -2.29
C LEU A 236 -13.16 -12.35 -1.80
N THR A 237 -12.86 -11.21 -1.22
CA THR A 237 -13.85 -10.26 -0.71
C THR A 237 -13.58 -8.83 -1.19
N ASP A 238 -14.61 -8.01 -1.27
CA ASP A 238 -14.50 -6.56 -1.40
C ASP A 238 -14.88 -5.84 -0.08
N ASP A 239 -15.00 -6.63 1.01
CA ASP A 239 -15.24 -6.16 2.38
C ASP A 239 -14.08 -6.62 3.29
N PRO A 240 -12.94 -5.95 3.28
CA PRO A 240 -11.78 -6.34 4.07
C PRO A 240 -11.89 -5.91 5.55
N VAL A 241 -12.89 -5.12 5.90
CA VAL A 241 -13.10 -4.62 7.26
C VAL A 241 -13.98 -5.57 8.07
N MET A 242 -15.17 -5.87 7.56
CA MET A 242 -16.15 -6.70 8.29
C MET A 242 -16.17 -8.14 7.80
N THR A 243 -15.55 -8.42 6.65
CA THR A 243 -15.46 -9.74 6.01
C THR A 243 -16.81 -10.44 5.77
N ASN A 244 -17.89 -9.68 5.72
CA ASN A 244 -19.25 -10.18 5.54
C ASN A 244 -19.61 -10.50 4.10
N GLN A 245 -18.77 -10.05 3.14
CA GLN A 245 -19.05 -10.20 1.71
C GLN A 245 -18.06 -11.17 1.09
N LYS A 246 -18.57 -12.01 0.21
CA LYS A 246 -17.80 -12.95 -0.57
C LYS A 246 -18.07 -12.72 -2.05
N LEU A 247 -17.01 -12.46 -2.80
CA LEU A 247 -17.06 -12.41 -4.25
C LEU A 247 -16.87 -13.79 -4.87
N ALA A 248 -15.85 -14.52 -4.41
CA ALA A 248 -15.54 -15.86 -4.88
C ALA A 248 -14.81 -16.68 -3.83
N THR A 249 -14.69 -17.99 -4.06
CA THR A 249 -13.71 -18.83 -3.37
C THR A 249 -12.56 -19.07 -4.33
N LEU A 250 -11.34 -18.77 -3.88
CA LEU A 250 -10.13 -19.10 -4.59
C LEU A 250 -9.54 -20.40 -3.99
N THR A 251 -8.93 -21.20 -4.83
CA THR A 251 -8.36 -22.50 -4.42
C THR A 251 -6.87 -22.53 -4.73
N LYS A 252 -6.13 -23.31 -3.97
CA LYS A 252 -4.69 -23.51 -4.19
C LYS A 252 -4.37 -23.82 -5.66
N GLY A 253 -3.34 -23.18 -6.18
CA GLY A 253 -2.88 -23.31 -7.56
C GLY A 253 -3.57 -22.36 -8.54
N MET A 254 -4.58 -21.58 -8.11
CA MET A 254 -5.17 -20.56 -8.98
C MET A 254 -4.18 -19.42 -9.18
N ARG A 255 -3.98 -19.02 -10.44
CA ARG A 255 -3.21 -17.83 -10.79
C ARG A 255 -4.06 -16.59 -10.61
N VAL A 256 -3.46 -15.56 -10.07
CA VAL A 256 -4.03 -14.23 -9.87
C VAL A 256 -2.96 -13.18 -10.18
N THR A 257 -3.36 -11.96 -10.42
CA THR A 257 -2.43 -10.83 -10.47
C THR A 257 -2.41 -10.17 -9.10
N PHE A 258 -1.24 -10.12 -8.47
CA PHE A 258 -1.05 -9.35 -7.24
C PHE A 258 -0.93 -7.87 -7.58
N LEU A 259 -1.66 -7.03 -6.85
CA LEU A 259 -1.72 -5.60 -7.08
C LEU A 259 -1.05 -4.80 -5.97
N SER A 260 -1.35 -5.11 -4.71
CA SER A 260 -0.83 -4.38 -3.56
C SER A 260 -1.10 -5.12 -2.26
N GLU A 261 -0.48 -4.70 -1.17
CA GLU A 261 -0.90 -5.04 0.18
C GLU A 261 -1.71 -3.89 0.80
N PHE A 262 -2.74 -4.26 1.55
CA PHE A 262 -3.48 -3.35 2.42
C PHE A 262 -3.47 -3.91 3.84
N VAL A 263 -3.33 -3.04 4.81
CA VAL A 263 -3.22 -3.44 6.23
C VAL A 263 -4.25 -2.71 7.06
N ASN A 264 -4.98 -3.48 7.85
CA ASN A 264 -5.72 -3.05 9.02
C ASN A 264 -5.25 -3.94 10.18
N ASP A 265 -6.12 -4.48 11.02
CA ASP A 265 -5.76 -5.53 12.00
C ASP A 265 -5.29 -6.84 11.32
N THR A 266 -5.51 -6.95 10.02
CA THR A 266 -5.13 -8.09 9.17
C THR A 266 -4.35 -7.60 7.96
N ARG A 267 -3.37 -8.38 7.48
CA ARG A 267 -2.67 -8.14 6.21
C ARG A 267 -3.47 -8.76 5.06
N TRP A 268 -3.77 -7.95 4.08
CA TRP A 268 -4.53 -8.33 2.90
C TRP A 268 -3.69 -8.18 1.63
N ALA A 269 -3.69 -9.21 0.80
CA ALA A 269 -3.26 -9.08 -0.58
C ALA A 269 -4.46 -8.62 -1.43
N TYR A 270 -4.30 -7.51 -2.14
CA TYR A 270 -5.26 -7.04 -3.13
C TYR A 270 -4.89 -7.67 -4.46
N VAL A 271 -5.81 -8.43 -5.03
CA VAL A 271 -5.52 -9.25 -6.21
C VAL A 271 -6.58 -9.05 -7.30
N GLU A 272 -6.17 -9.28 -8.55
CA GLU A 272 -7.07 -9.35 -9.69
C GLU A 272 -7.23 -10.80 -10.15
N THR A 273 -8.46 -11.19 -10.46
CA THR A 273 -8.84 -12.53 -10.95
C THR A 273 -10.10 -12.45 -11.78
N THR A 274 -10.74 -13.59 -12.06
CA THR A 274 -12.02 -13.66 -12.77
C THR A 274 -13.13 -14.13 -11.85
N VAL A 275 -14.24 -13.39 -11.81
CA VAL A 275 -15.46 -13.75 -11.09
C VAL A 275 -16.62 -13.72 -12.08
N GLU A 276 -17.36 -14.82 -12.19
CA GLU A 276 -18.49 -14.95 -13.14
C GLU A 276 -18.13 -14.56 -14.58
N GLY A 277 -16.91 -14.90 -15.03
CA GLY A 277 -16.43 -14.61 -16.38
C GLY A 277 -16.01 -13.15 -16.62
N LYS A 278 -15.94 -12.33 -15.59
CA LYS A 278 -15.49 -10.93 -15.65
C LYS A 278 -14.22 -10.72 -14.81
N PRO A 279 -13.33 -9.83 -15.24
CA PRO A 279 -12.23 -9.42 -14.37
C PRO A 279 -12.79 -8.84 -13.08
N ALA A 280 -12.15 -9.16 -11.96
CA ALA A 280 -12.56 -8.72 -10.64
C ALA A 280 -11.36 -8.53 -9.74
N ARG A 281 -11.36 -7.45 -8.98
CA ARG A 281 -10.38 -7.20 -7.92
C ARG A 281 -11.02 -7.39 -6.56
N GLY A 282 -10.22 -7.81 -5.61
CA GLY A 282 -10.65 -7.97 -4.23
C GLY A 282 -9.50 -8.35 -3.33
N PHE A 283 -9.82 -8.56 -2.07
CA PHE A 283 -8.89 -8.84 -0.99
C PHE A 283 -8.93 -10.32 -0.63
N VAL A 284 -7.76 -10.88 -0.38
CA VAL A 284 -7.58 -12.19 0.24
C VAL A 284 -6.59 -12.05 1.39
N PRO A 285 -6.59 -12.94 2.43
CA PRO A 285 -5.52 -12.93 3.42
C PRO A 285 -4.15 -13.03 2.75
N ALA A 286 -3.20 -12.19 3.16
CA ALA A 286 -1.90 -12.10 2.50
C ALA A 286 -1.10 -13.41 2.55
N ASP A 287 -1.29 -14.23 3.57
CA ASP A 287 -0.69 -15.56 3.72
C ASP A 287 -1.22 -16.60 2.72
N CYS A 288 -2.33 -16.31 2.06
CA CYS A 288 -2.90 -17.16 1.02
C CYS A 288 -2.33 -16.89 -0.38
N VAL A 289 -1.39 -15.94 -0.55
CA VAL A 289 -0.82 -15.56 -1.84
C VAL A 289 0.69 -15.74 -1.81
N SER A 290 1.23 -16.37 -2.84
CA SER A 290 2.66 -16.32 -3.13
C SER A 290 2.84 -15.57 -4.45
N TYR A 291 3.44 -14.43 -4.40
CA TYR A 291 3.92 -13.70 -5.57
C TYR A 291 5.42 -13.93 -5.69
N ARG A 292 5.88 -14.01 -6.92
CA ARG A 292 7.32 -14.02 -7.17
C ARG A 292 7.79 -12.59 -6.96
N GLU A 293 8.58 -12.37 -5.92
CA GLU A 293 9.49 -11.24 -6.00
C GLU A 293 10.34 -11.51 -7.25
N THR A 294 10.21 -10.65 -8.23
CA THR A 294 11.15 -10.65 -9.36
C THR A 294 12.50 -10.35 -8.75
N ASP A 295 13.34 -11.40 -8.66
CA ASP A 295 14.77 -11.25 -8.43
C ASP A 295 15.33 -10.68 -9.74
N GLU A 296 15.17 -9.39 -10.00
CA GLU A 296 15.91 -8.62 -11.01
C GLU A 296 16.84 -7.65 -10.32
#